data_65ffc1b0b25477307de31c60e0989570
#
_entry.id   65ffc1b0b25477307de31c60e0989570
#
_cell.length_a   1.000
_cell.length_b   1.000
_cell.length_c   1.000
_cell.angle_alpha   90.00
_cell.angle_beta   90.00
_cell.angle_gamma   90.00
#
_symmetry.space_group_name_H-M   'P 1'
#
loop_
_entity.id
_entity.type
_entity.pdbx_description
1 polymer ?
#
loop_
_entity_poly.entity_id
_entity_poly.type
_entity_poly.pdbx_seq_one_letter_code
_entity_poly.pdbx_strand_id
1 'polypeptide(L)'
;ALLGESPRDALLKALEGISPEERNERQQQMLLLLQGQGSASADLARDADDPLLQQLHCEEGVSDPTLCIDVAAARKAAFRLALSTVLPLVTALLGGLLLLGQAWRLLRGRLMAWPDVQGPELTLVDMALLVAGGFVVISAVGVPLVAFPLVGALTAGLGSPRREAVSVVINYGVMALPSLLILWRQLRSLPMERAPLGGWMQWRVRPLLSALRDALAGWLMVTPVVMLTGWLLVRLVGDPGGSNPLLELVLGSRDPLALALLALTAVVLAPLFEETIFRGALLPVLAMRLGPLPGVLLSGLLFAMAHISVGELAPLTVLGVGLGLVRLRSGRLWPSVLMHGLWNAVTFLNLLLL
;
A
#
# COMPACT_ATOMS: atom_id res chain seq x y z
N ALA A 1 4.31 16.35 18.62
CA ALA A 1 4.50 17.55 19.40
C ALA A 1 4.54 17.19 20.88
N LEU A 2 5.74 17.05 21.42
CA LEU A 2 5.98 16.78 22.82
C LEU A 2 6.12 18.12 23.54
N LEU A 3 5.09 18.46 24.34
CA LEU A 3 5.18 19.32 25.53
C LEU A 3 6.10 20.57 25.42
N GLY A 4 5.65 21.62 24.74
CA GLY A 4 6.27 22.94 24.82
C GLY A 4 6.21 23.82 23.58
N GLU A 5 6.15 23.30 22.37
CA GLU A 5 5.96 24.12 21.15
C GLU A 5 4.48 24.23 20.80
N SER A 6 4.04 25.43 20.42
CA SER A 6 2.69 25.58 19.89
C SER A 6 2.57 24.87 18.54
N PRO A 7 1.38 24.37 18.16
CA PRO A 7 1.19 23.75 16.83
C PRO A 7 1.57 24.69 15.68
N ARG A 8 1.40 26.01 15.89
CA ARG A 8 1.79 27.05 14.93
C ARG A 8 3.30 27.11 14.74
N ASP A 9 4.07 27.09 15.83
CA ASP A 9 5.54 27.13 15.78
C ASP A 9 6.13 25.85 15.15
N ALA A 10 5.52 24.70 15.48
CA ALA A 10 5.91 23.43 14.87
C ALA A 10 5.67 23.41 13.36
N LEU A 11 4.53 23.95 12.90
CA LEU A 11 4.20 24.06 11.49
C LEU A 11 5.13 25.04 10.77
N LEU A 12 5.39 26.20 11.37
CA LEU A 12 6.32 27.21 10.86
C LEU A 12 7.71 26.61 10.64
N LYS A 13 8.25 25.95 11.65
CA LYS A 13 9.55 25.28 11.60
C LYS A 13 9.62 24.17 10.54
N ALA A 14 8.56 23.40 10.41
CA ALA A 14 8.46 22.37 9.38
C ALA A 14 8.50 22.97 7.96
N LEU A 15 7.77 24.08 7.73
CA LEU A 15 7.76 24.76 6.45
C LEU A 15 9.07 25.49 6.14
N GLU A 16 9.72 26.05 7.16
CA GLU A 16 11.04 26.68 7.00
C GLU A 16 12.14 25.66 6.65
N GLY A 17 12.01 24.42 7.11
CA GLY A 17 12.92 23.32 6.78
C GLY A 17 12.85 22.84 5.32
N ILE A 18 11.81 23.21 4.57
CA ILE A 18 11.68 22.89 3.13
C ILE A 18 12.40 23.98 2.32
N SER A 19 13.23 23.60 1.36
CA SER A 19 13.90 24.57 0.48
C SER A 19 12.88 25.38 -0.32
N PRO A 20 13.12 26.67 -0.62
CA PRO A 20 12.17 27.51 -1.35
C PRO A 20 11.75 26.95 -2.73
N GLU A 21 12.66 26.22 -3.39
CA GLU A 21 12.43 25.62 -4.71
C GLU A 21 11.54 24.37 -4.66
N GLU A 22 11.47 23.72 -3.51
CA GLU A 22 10.68 22.50 -3.29
C GLU A 22 9.30 22.79 -2.69
N ARG A 23 9.03 24.05 -2.27
CA ARG A 23 7.74 24.42 -1.71
C ARG A 23 6.69 24.55 -2.81
N ASN A 24 5.56 23.89 -2.62
CA ASN A 24 4.38 24.13 -3.46
C ASN A 24 3.67 25.44 -3.07
N GLU A 25 2.76 25.94 -3.93
CA GLU A 25 2.02 27.21 -3.71
C GLU A 25 1.32 27.24 -2.36
N ARG A 26 0.67 26.14 -1.95
CA ARG A 26 -0.02 26.03 -0.67
C ARG A 26 0.93 26.16 0.53
N GLN A 27 2.08 25.52 0.49
CA GLN A 27 3.12 25.61 1.52
C GLN A 27 3.70 27.02 1.62
N GLN A 28 3.86 27.67 0.49
CA GLN A 28 4.36 29.03 0.44
C GLN A 28 3.33 30.05 0.99
N GLN A 29 2.05 29.88 0.68
CA GLN A 29 0.97 30.68 1.25
C GLN A 29 0.86 30.49 2.77
N MET A 30 0.90 29.25 3.25
CA MET A 30 0.90 28.95 4.68
C MET A 30 2.06 29.63 5.41
N LEU A 31 3.27 29.58 4.82
CA LEU A 31 4.46 30.20 5.42
C LEU A 31 4.28 31.72 5.54
N LEU A 32 3.81 32.40 4.48
CA LEU A 32 3.57 33.85 4.50
C LEU A 32 2.53 34.23 5.57
N LEU A 33 1.43 33.48 5.69
CA LEU A 33 0.39 33.70 6.70
C LEU A 33 0.94 33.47 8.12
N LEU A 34 1.73 32.43 8.34
CA LEU A 34 2.34 32.16 9.64
C LEU A 34 3.35 33.21 10.07
N GLN A 35 4.02 33.85 9.09
CA GLN A 35 4.99 34.94 9.30
C GLN A 35 4.33 36.33 9.43
N GLY A 36 3.00 36.40 9.30
CA GLY A 36 2.27 37.68 9.34
C GLY A 36 2.51 38.57 8.12
N GLN A 37 2.90 37.97 7.00
CA GLN A 37 3.19 38.65 5.73
C GLN A 37 2.09 38.42 4.67
N GLY A 38 1.01 37.76 5.04
CA GLY A 38 -0.14 37.52 4.18
C GLY A 38 -0.87 38.82 3.87
N SER A 39 -0.95 39.22 2.59
CA SER A 39 -1.79 40.37 2.24
C SER A 39 -3.27 39.95 2.32
N ALA A 40 -4.06 40.69 3.06
CA ALA A 40 -5.50 40.47 3.26
C ALA A 40 -6.35 40.51 1.97
N SER A 41 -5.74 40.66 0.81
CA SER A 41 -6.40 40.84 -0.49
C SER A 41 -6.17 39.71 -1.51
N ALA A 42 -5.31 38.74 -1.22
CA ALA A 42 -5.02 37.70 -2.18
C ALA A 42 -5.94 36.49 -2.04
N ASP A 43 -6.95 36.45 -2.90
CA ASP A 43 -7.65 35.23 -3.32
C ASP A 43 -8.32 34.35 -2.24
N LEU A 44 -9.08 34.94 -1.30
CA LEU A 44 -10.07 34.20 -0.49
C LEU A 44 -10.95 33.26 -1.34
N ALA A 45 -11.09 33.54 -2.63
CA ALA A 45 -11.87 32.70 -3.56
C ALA A 45 -11.12 31.42 -3.99
N ARG A 46 -9.78 31.41 -3.99
CA ARG A 46 -8.98 30.19 -4.28
C ARG A 46 -8.84 29.30 -3.06
N ASP A 47 -8.84 29.88 -1.87
CA ASP A 47 -8.68 29.16 -0.60
C ASP A 47 -10.00 28.61 -0.04
N ALA A 48 -11.12 28.84 -0.74
CA ALA A 48 -12.47 28.46 -0.29
C ALA A 48 -12.60 26.94 0.05
N ASP A 49 -11.73 26.10 -0.50
CA ASP A 49 -11.72 24.65 -0.28
C ASP A 49 -10.64 24.19 0.73
N ASP A 50 -9.80 25.09 1.27
CA ASP A 50 -8.77 24.75 2.25
C ASP A 50 -9.09 25.33 3.65
N PRO A 51 -9.62 24.50 4.57
CA PRO A 51 -10.01 24.96 5.91
C PRO A 51 -8.85 25.52 6.74
N LEU A 52 -7.62 25.05 6.51
CA LEU A 52 -6.46 25.51 7.26
C LEU A 52 -6.02 26.91 6.81
N LEU A 53 -5.96 27.13 5.49
CA LEU A 53 -5.67 28.46 4.95
C LEU A 53 -6.75 29.48 5.36
N GLN A 54 -8.04 29.09 5.29
CA GLN A 54 -9.14 29.93 5.79
C GLN A 54 -8.99 30.31 7.26
N GLN A 55 -8.60 29.35 8.10
CA GLN A 55 -8.37 29.61 9.52
C GLN A 55 -7.20 30.56 9.72
N LEU A 56 -6.06 30.35 9.04
CA LEU A 56 -4.88 31.21 9.14
C LEU A 56 -5.18 32.64 8.67
N HIS A 57 -5.92 32.80 7.58
CA HIS A 57 -6.37 34.12 7.11
C HIS A 57 -7.30 34.83 8.11
N CYS A 58 -8.22 34.08 8.71
CA CYS A 58 -9.09 34.64 9.75
C CYS A 58 -8.27 35.10 10.96
N GLU A 59 -7.31 34.29 11.41
CA GLU A 59 -6.45 34.59 12.57
C GLU A 59 -5.57 35.85 12.36
N GLU A 60 -5.20 36.19 11.12
CA GLU A 60 -4.50 37.45 10.82
C GLU A 60 -5.42 38.69 10.99
N GLY A 61 -6.72 38.51 10.74
CA GLY A 61 -7.67 39.62 10.75
C GLY A 61 -8.33 39.94 12.10
N VAL A 62 -8.13 39.08 13.12
CA VAL A 62 -8.83 39.21 14.41
C VAL A 62 -7.88 39.22 15.59
N SER A 63 -8.25 39.96 16.64
CA SER A 63 -7.48 40.04 17.90
C SER A 63 -7.59 38.77 18.74
N ASP A 64 -8.65 38.00 18.58
CA ASP A 64 -8.90 36.74 19.29
C ASP A 64 -9.00 35.57 18.31
N PRO A 65 -7.93 34.73 18.19
CA PRO A 65 -7.91 33.59 17.30
C PRO A 65 -9.01 32.56 17.54
N THR A 66 -9.60 32.55 18.76
CA THR A 66 -10.65 31.58 19.09
C THR A 66 -11.95 31.84 18.30
N LEU A 67 -12.14 33.04 17.80
CA LEU A 67 -13.29 33.41 16.95
C LEU A 67 -13.24 32.80 15.56
N CYS A 68 -12.05 32.37 15.13
CA CYS A 68 -11.82 31.75 13.82
C CYS A 68 -12.01 30.23 13.82
N ILE A 69 -12.26 29.64 14.98
CA ILE A 69 -12.40 28.18 15.09
C ILE A 69 -13.81 27.76 14.67
N ASP A 70 -13.91 27.10 13.50
CA ASP A 70 -15.10 26.31 13.20
C ASP A 70 -15.10 25.03 14.05
N VAL A 71 -15.88 25.05 15.12
CA VAL A 71 -16.00 23.94 16.07
C VAL A 71 -16.46 22.64 15.39
N ALA A 72 -17.32 22.73 14.36
CA ALA A 72 -17.80 21.56 13.64
C ALA A 72 -16.69 20.95 12.77
N ALA A 73 -15.95 21.77 12.05
CA ALA A 73 -14.77 21.34 11.27
C ALA A 73 -13.68 20.79 12.17
N ALA A 74 -13.35 21.45 13.28
CA ALA A 74 -12.37 20.99 14.25
C ALA A 74 -12.76 19.64 14.88
N ARG A 75 -14.04 19.45 15.24
CA ARG A 75 -14.54 18.16 15.75
C ARG A 75 -14.43 17.04 14.72
N LYS A 76 -14.76 17.33 13.46
CA LYS A 76 -14.64 16.38 12.36
C LYS A 76 -13.17 15.98 12.12
N ALA A 77 -12.26 16.95 12.10
CA ALA A 77 -10.81 16.71 11.97
C ALA A 77 -10.26 15.89 13.15
N ALA A 78 -10.62 16.25 14.38
CA ALA A 78 -10.23 15.51 15.58
C ALA A 78 -10.75 14.05 15.56
N PHE A 79 -12.00 13.83 15.12
CA PHE A 79 -12.56 12.50 14.98
C PHE A 79 -11.81 11.67 13.92
N ARG A 80 -11.50 12.26 12.74
CA ARG A 80 -10.73 11.60 11.69
C ARG A 80 -9.32 11.24 12.17
N LEU A 81 -8.64 12.16 12.84
CA LEU A 81 -7.30 11.92 13.41
C LEU A 81 -7.34 10.85 14.51
N ALA A 82 -8.35 10.87 15.38
CA ALA A 82 -8.53 9.82 16.38
C ALA A 82 -8.74 8.45 15.71
N LEU A 83 -9.58 8.38 14.68
CA LEU A 83 -9.85 7.14 13.98
C LEU A 83 -8.60 6.61 13.25
N SER A 84 -7.83 7.50 12.57
CA SER A 84 -6.60 7.12 11.88
C SER A 84 -5.50 6.60 12.83
N THR A 85 -5.54 6.98 14.10
CA THR A 85 -4.60 6.53 15.12
C THR A 85 -5.11 5.31 15.88
N VAL A 86 -6.37 5.33 16.32
CA VAL A 86 -6.93 4.25 17.16
C VAL A 86 -7.15 2.96 16.38
N LEU A 87 -7.59 3.05 15.13
CA LEU A 87 -7.89 1.86 14.32
C LEU A 87 -6.65 0.97 14.11
N PRO A 88 -5.48 1.49 13.68
CA PRO A 88 -4.25 0.68 13.60
C PRO A 88 -3.82 0.08 14.94
N LEU A 89 -3.96 0.82 16.03
CA LEU A 89 -3.60 0.31 17.36
C LEU A 89 -4.51 -0.85 17.81
N VAL A 90 -5.82 -0.72 17.62
CA VAL A 90 -6.78 -1.79 17.93
C VAL A 90 -6.50 -3.02 17.06
N THR A 91 -6.26 -2.85 15.77
CA THR A 91 -5.92 -3.97 14.87
C THR A 91 -4.62 -4.64 15.27
N ALA A 92 -3.61 -3.86 15.67
CA ALA A 92 -2.34 -4.41 16.16
C ALA A 92 -2.49 -5.18 17.47
N LEU A 93 -3.30 -4.69 18.41
CA LEU A 93 -3.59 -5.40 19.67
C LEU A 93 -4.31 -6.73 19.42
N LEU A 94 -5.37 -6.72 18.59
CA LEU A 94 -6.09 -7.93 18.22
C LEU A 94 -5.17 -8.93 17.51
N GLY A 95 -4.34 -8.46 16.61
CA GLY A 95 -3.35 -9.27 15.92
C GLY A 95 -2.31 -9.88 16.86
N GLY A 96 -1.82 -9.08 17.81
CA GLY A 96 -0.90 -9.54 18.87
C GLY A 96 -1.51 -10.65 19.71
N LEU A 97 -2.77 -10.51 20.12
CA LEU A 97 -3.49 -11.56 20.87
C LEU A 97 -3.63 -12.86 20.04
N LEU A 98 -3.93 -12.74 18.74
CA LEU A 98 -3.98 -13.90 17.85
C LEU A 98 -2.61 -14.57 17.70
N LEU A 99 -1.53 -13.81 17.57
CA LEU A 99 -0.16 -14.33 17.51
C LEU A 99 0.21 -15.06 18.81
N LEU A 100 -0.09 -14.49 19.97
CA LEU A 100 0.12 -15.13 21.25
C LEU A 100 -0.67 -16.44 21.36
N GLY A 101 -1.90 -16.46 20.87
CA GLY A 101 -2.72 -17.66 20.79
C GLY A 101 -2.10 -18.75 19.89
N GLN A 102 -1.51 -18.37 18.74
CA GLN A 102 -0.80 -19.32 17.87
C GLN A 102 0.51 -19.81 18.52
N ALA A 103 1.28 -18.92 19.13
CA ALA A 103 2.49 -19.29 19.88
C ALA A 103 2.16 -20.30 21.01
N TRP A 104 1.09 -20.05 21.76
CA TRP A 104 0.62 -20.98 22.77
C TRP A 104 0.23 -22.36 22.20
N ARG A 105 -0.45 -22.39 21.06
CA ARG A 105 -0.76 -23.65 20.35
C ARG A 105 0.49 -24.37 19.88
N LEU A 106 1.47 -23.64 19.39
CA LEU A 106 2.77 -24.19 19.00
C LEU A 106 3.47 -24.85 20.19
N LEU A 107 3.59 -24.13 21.32
CA LEU A 107 4.20 -24.64 22.54
C LEU A 107 3.51 -25.88 23.10
N ARG A 108 2.20 -26.01 22.84
CA ARG A 108 1.39 -27.19 23.24
C ARG A 108 1.40 -28.31 22.20
N GLY A 109 2.15 -28.20 21.11
CA GLY A 109 2.14 -29.18 20.03
C GLY A 109 0.81 -29.31 19.31
N ARG A 110 -0.08 -28.28 19.39
CA ARG A 110 -1.44 -28.29 18.84
C ARG A 110 -1.57 -27.51 17.53
N LEU A 111 -0.49 -27.23 16.83
CA LEU A 111 -0.59 -26.67 15.50
C LEU A 111 -1.17 -27.71 14.55
N MET A 112 -2.14 -27.28 13.74
CA MET A 112 -2.65 -28.13 12.67
C MET A 112 -1.56 -28.34 11.62
N ALA A 113 -1.45 -29.55 11.10
CA ALA A 113 -0.64 -29.84 9.93
C ALA A 113 -1.06 -28.94 8.75
N TRP A 114 -0.07 -28.47 8.02
CA TRP A 114 -0.33 -27.68 6.81
C TRP A 114 -0.61 -28.63 5.65
N PRO A 115 -1.45 -28.22 4.68
CA PRO A 115 -1.65 -29.01 3.49
C PRO A 115 -0.34 -29.13 2.72
N ASP A 116 -0.18 -30.21 1.98
CA ASP A 116 0.97 -30.38 1.09
C ASP A 116 1.03 -29.23 0.09
N VAL A 117 2.25 -28.75 -0.14
CA VAL A 117 2.46 -27.67 -1.10
C VAL A 117 2.23 -28.19 -2.50
N GLN A 118 1.26 -27.59 -3.18
CA GLN A 118 0.93 -27.89 -4.57
C GLN A 118 0.96 -26.60 -5.39
N GLY A 119 1.39 -26.72 -6.64
CA GLY A 119 1.47 -25.58 -7.56
C GLY A 119 1.94 -26.00 -8.94
N PRO A 120 2.22 -25.05 -9.83
CA PRO A 120 2.65 -25.37 -11.19
C PRO A 120 3.99 -26.08 -11.20
N GLU A 121 4.12 -27.13 -12.03
CA GLU A 121 5.35 -27.89 -12.25
C GLU A 121 6.34 -27.09 -13.13
N LEU A 122 6.61 -25.83 -12.73
CA LEU A 122 7.55 -24.93 -13.40
C LEU A 122 8.95 -25.03 -12.79
N THR A 123 9.95 -24.60 -13.55
CA THR A 123 11.34 -24.59 -13.11
C THR A 123 11.70 -23.26 -12.45
N LEU A 124 12.85 -23.21 -11.75
CA LEU A 124 13.39 -21.95 -11.24
C LEU A 124 13.77 -20.98 -12.38
N VAL A 125 14.13 -21.51 -13.56
CA VAL A 125 14.41 -20.70 -14.74
C VAL A 125 13.13 -20.04 -15.25
N ASP A 126 12.00 -20.77 -15.26
CA ASP A 126 10.69 -20.19 -15.63
C ASP A 126 10.30 -19.07 -14.67
N MET A 127 10.59 -19.23 -13.36
CA MET A 127 10.33 -18.19 -12.35
C MET A 127 11.27 -16.99 -12.52
N ALA A 128 12.54 -17.22 -12.82
CA ALA A 128 13.48 -16.13 -13.09
C ALA A 128 13.06 -15.35 -14.35
N LEU A 129 12.64 -16.04 -15.42
CA LEU A 129 12.12 -15.39 -16.63
C LEU A 129 10.83 -14.62 -16.35
N LEU A 130 9.95 -15.15 -15.52
CA LEU A 130 8.69 -14.48 -15.15
C LEU A 130 8.95 -13.22 -14.31
N VAL A 131 9.75 -13.33 -13.26
CA VAL A 131 9.98 -12.23 -12.31
C VAL A 131 10.99 -11.21 -12.88
N ALA A 132 12.17 -11.66 -13.30
CA ALA A 132 13.18 -10.75 -13.81
C ALA A 132 12.82 -10.23 -15.21
N GLY A 133 12.45 -11.11 -16.15
CA GLY A 133 12.11 -10.73 -17.52
C GLY A 133 10.70 -10.09 -17.61
N GLY A 134 9.71 -10.78 -17.10
CA GLY A 134 8.32 -10.37 -17.21
C GLY A 134 7.95 -9.17 -16.33
N PHE A 135 8.48 -9.07 -15.11
CA PHE A 135 8.16 -7.99 -14.20
C PHE A 135 9.22 -6.88 -14.22
N VAL A 136 10.49 -7.17 -13.86
CA VAL A 136 11.52 -6.13 -13.70
C VAL A 136 11.88 -5.47 -15.03
N VAL A 137 12.19 -6.25 -16.07
CA VAL A 137 12.58 -5.70 -17.39
C VAL A 137 11.41 -4.96 -18.04
N ILE A 138 10.20 -5.48 -17.95
CA ILE A 138 9.02 -4.80 -18.50
C ILE A 138 8.74 -3.49 -17.76
N SER A 139 8.90 -3.45 -16.44
CA SER A 139 8.76 -2.19 -15.67
C SER A 139 9.82 -1.17 -16.08
N ALA A 140 11.07 -1.60 -16.23
CA ALA A 140 12.18 -0.68 -16.54
C ALA A 140 12.19 -0.19 -18.00
N VAL A 141 11.73 -1.01 -18.94
CA VAL A 141 11.82 -0.74 -20.39
C VAL A 141 10.44 -0.53 -21.01
N GLY A 142 9.49 -1.41 -20.74
CA GLY A 142 8.15 -1.38 -21.33
C GLY A 142 7.34 -0.16 -20.90
N VAL A 143 7.43 0.22 -19.61
CA VAL A 143 6.72 1.40 -19.12
C VAL A 143 7.19 2.68 -19.81
N PRO A 144 8.49 3.04 -19.85
CA PRO A 144 8.93 4.20 -20.58
C PRO A 144 8.61 4.20 -22.07
N LEU A 145 8.78 3.05 -22.74
CA LEU A 145 8.61 2.94 -24.19
C LEU A 145 7.15 2.87 -24.66
N VAL A 146 6.28 2.29 -23.87
CA VAL A 146 4.88 2.03 -24.26
C VAL A 146 3.91 2.86 -23.43
N ALA A 147 4.05 2.86 -22.09
CA ALA A 147 3.08 3.53 -21.24
C ALA A 147 3.18 5.05 -21.35
N PHE A 148 4.35 5.67 -21.43
CA PHE A 148 4.47 7.13 -21.52
C PHE A 148 3.82 7.70 -22.77
N PRO A 149 4.09 7.18 -24.00
CA PRO A 149 3.37 7.63 -25.19
C PRO A 149 1.86 7.41 -25.09
N LEU A 150 1.44 6.27 -24.56
CA LEU A 150 0.02 5.91 -24.40
C LEU A 150 -0.68 6.84 -23.41
N VAL A 151 -0.04 7.14 -22.29
CA VAL A 151 -0.52 8.14 -21.31
C VAL A 151 -0.66 9.50 -21.99
N GLY A 152 0.36 9.96 -22.73
CA GLY A 152 0.31 11.23 -23.45
C GLY A 152 -0.88 11.32 -24.40
N ALA A 153 -1.13 10.25 -25.17
CA ALA A 153 -2.23 10.19 -26.12
C ALA A 153 -3.63 10.11 -25.46
N LEU A 154 -3.77 9.28 -24.41
CA LEU A 154 -5.07 9.02 -23.79
C LEU A 154 -5.48 10.09 -22.76
N THR A 155 -4.53 10.83 -22.21
CA THR A 155 -4.79 11.82 -21.15
C THR A 155 -4.64 13.27 -21.62
N ALA A 156 -4.44 13.53 -22.92
CA ALA A 156 -4.22 14.87 -23.46
C ALA A 156 -5.32 15.90 -23.10
N GLY A 157 -6.57 15.43 -22.90
CA GLY A 157 -7.70 16.27 -22.50
C GLY A 157 -8.02 16.27 -21.01
N LEU A 158 -7.23 15.58 -20.19
CA LEU A 158 -7.46 15.46 -18.75
C LEU A 158 -6.54 16.41 -17.98
N GLY A 159 -7.13 17.12 -17.01
CA GLY A 159 -6.38 17.89 -16.02
C GLY A 159 -5.96 17.00 -14.82
N SER A 160 -5.05 17.53 -13.98
CA SER A 160 -4.76 16.96 -12.66
C SER A 160 -6.00 17.02 -11.76
N PRO A 161 -6.27 16.03 -10.89
CA PRO A 161 -5.51 14.78 -10.64
C PRO A 161 -5.97 13.58 -11.48
N ARG A 162 -6.93 13.73 -12.40
CA ARG A 162 -7.45 12.60 -13.21
C ARG A 162 -6.40 12.05 -14.16
N ARG A 163 -5.58 12.94 -14.71
CA ARG A 163 -4.48 12.55 -15.60
C ARG A 163 -3.52 11.59 -14.91
N GLU A 164 -3.11 11.90 -13.71
CA GLU A 164 -2.19 11.09 -12.90
C GLU A 164 -2.83 9.75 -12.53
N ALA A 165 -4.10 9.75 -12.12
CA ALA A 165 -4.81 8.53 -11.77
C ALA A 165 -4.96 7.57 -12.97
N VAL A 166 -5.30 8.09 -14.15
CA VAL A 166 -5.35 7.30 -15.40
C VAL A 166 -3.96 6.81 -15.78
N SER A 167 -2.93 7.64 -15.59
CA SER A 167 -1.53 7.26 -15.84
C SER A 167 -1.10 6.06 -14.98
N VAL A 168 -1.49 6.02 -13.70
CA VAL A 168 -1.23 4.89 -12.81
C VAL A 168 -1.87 3.61 -13.34
N VAL A 169 -3.13 3.66 -13.78
CA VAL A 169 -3.82 2.49 -14.36
C VAL A 169 -3.12 1.97 -15.61
N ILE A 170 -2.74 2.89 -16.52
CA ILE A 170 -2.06 2.54 -17.78
C ILE A 170 -0.69 1.92 -17.50
N ASN A 171 0.12 2.59 -16.66
CA ASN A 171 1.45 2.11 -16.29
C ASN A 171 1.39 0.72 -15.67
N TYR A 172 0.43 0.52 -14.75
CA TYR A 172 0.21 -0.77 -14.10
C TYR A 172 -0.24 -1.85 -15.11
N GLY A 173 -1.13 -1.51 -16.03
CA GLY A 173 -1.57 -2.41 -17.10
C GLY A 173 -0.41 -2.85 -18.02
N VAL A 174 0.43 -1.90 -18.45
CA VAL A 174 1.61 -2.19 -19.31
C VAL A 174 2.61 -3.08 -18.58
N MET A 175 2.78 -2.90 -17.26
CA MET A 175 3.65 -3.75 -16.44
C MET A 175 3.05 -5.15 -16.23
N ALA A 176 1.77 -5.24 -15.92
CA ALA A 176 1.13 -6.49 -15.50
C ALA A 176 0.80 -7.44 -16.66
N LEU A 177 0.28 -6.92 -17.78
CA LEU A 177 -0.24 -7.74 -18.88
C LEU A 177 0.83 -8.65 -19.51
N PRO A 178 2.05 -8.19 -19.84
CA PRO A 178 3.08 -9.06 -20.40
C PRO A 178 3.49 -10.18 -19.44
N SER A 179 3.63 -9.86 -18.15
CA SER A 179 3.96 -10.86 -17.11
C SER A 179 2.89 -11.95 -17.00
N LEU A 180 1.62 -11.56 -17.02
CA LEU A 180 0.50 -12.51 -17.02
C LEU A 180 0.45 -13.34 -18.32
N LEU A 181 0.80 -12.77 -19.45
CA LEU A 181 0.86 -13.48 -20.74
C LEU A 181 1.98 -14.52 -20.72
N ILE A 182 3.16 -14.20 -20.18
CA ILE A 182 4.27 -15.14 -20.00
C ILE A 182 3.81 -16.30 -19.11
N LEU A 183 3.25 -15.99 -17.93
CA LEU A 183 2.75 -17.00 -17.00
C LEU A 183 1.68 -17.88 -17.64
N TRP A 184 0.73 -17.27 -18.34
CA TRP A 184 -0.33 -18.01 -19.03
C TRP A 184 0.23 -18.98 -20.08
N ARG A 185 1.25 -18.59 -20.87
CA ARG A 185 1.92 -19.48 -21.81
C ARG A 185 2.65 -20.62 -21.10
N GLN A 186 3.35 -20.33 -20.00
CA GLN A 186 4.02 -21.33 -19.18
C GLN A 186 3.01 -22.36 -18.63
N LEU A 187 1.90 -21.89 -18.08
CA LEU A 187 0.86 -22.76 -17.52
C LEU A 187 0.17 -23.62 -18.59
N ARG A 188 -0.01 -23.10 -19.81
CA ARG A 188 -0.59 -23.85 -20.93
C ARG A 188 0.28 -25.02 -21.41
N SER A 189 1.57 -24.99 -21.16
CA SER A 189 2.47 -26.09 -21.49
C SER A 189 2.39 -27.26 -20.50
N LEU A 190 1.73 -27.06 -19.35
CA LEU A 190 1.61 -28.06 -18.31
C LEU A 190 0.36 -28.95 -18.51
N PRO A 191 0.46 -30.27 -18.20
CA PRO A 191 -0.65 -31.20 -18.35
C PRO A 191 -1.75 -30.91 -17.32
N MET A 192 -2.93 -30.46 -17.76
CA MET A 192 -4.05 -30.10 -16.88
C MET A 192 -4.56 -31.27 -16.04
N GLU A 193 -4.32 -32.49 -16.45
CA GLU A 193 -4.69 -33.73 -15.72
C GLU A 193 -3.99 -33.83 -14.35
N ARG A 194 -2.80 -33.25 -14.21
CA ARG A 194 -2.03 -33.19 -12.97
C ARG A 194 -2.33 -31.97 -12.12
N ALA A 195 -3.08 -31.03 -12.64
CA ALA A 195 -3.36 -29.80 -11.93
C ALA A 195 -4.16 -30.08 -10.65
N PRO A 196 -3.79 -29.45 -9.52
CA PRO A 196 -4.54 -29.61 -8.28
C PRO A 196 -5.94 -29.00 -8.39
N LEU A 197 -6.79 -29.30 -7.40
CA LEU A 197 -8.14 -28.75 -7.34
C LEU A 197 -8.11 -27.19 -7.40
N GLY A 198 -8.77 -26.61 -8.40
CA GLY A 198 -8.73 -25.18 -8.69
C GLY A 198 -7.66 -24.74 -9.67
N GLY A 199 -7.08 -25.71 -10.43
CA GLY A 199 -6.03 -25.52 -11.43
C GLY A 199 -4.65 -25.26 -10.79
N TRP A 200 -3.63 -25.05 -11.62
CA TRP A 200 -2.25 -24.85 -11.18
C TRP A 200 -2.06 -23.72 -10.17
N MET A 201 -2.91 -22.68 -10.24
CA MET A 201 -2.87 -21.53 -9.35
C MET A 201 -3.75 -21.71 -8.11
N GLN A 202 -4.54 -22.80 -8.02
CA GLN A 202 -5.50 -23.05 -6.94
C GLN A 202 -6.47 -21.89 -6.69
N TRP A 203 -7.05 -21.35 -7.76
CA TRP A 203 -8.08 -20.31 -7.74
C TRP A 203 -9.40 -20.85 -7.16
N ARG A 204 -9.47 -20.99 -5.84
CA ARG A 204 -10.68 -21.48 -5.14
C ARG A 204 -11.12 -20.46 -4.11
N VAL A 205 -12.25 -19.83 -4.38
CA VAL A 205 -12.91 -18.93 -3.42
C VAL A 205 -13.67 -19.73 -2.35
N ARG A 206 -14.37 -20.81 -2.78
CA ARG A 206 -15.22 -21.60 -1.86
C ARG A 206 -14.42 -22.53 -0.97
N PRO A 207 -14.82 -22.68 0.35
CA PRO A 207 -15.90 -21.95 1.01
C PRO A 207 -15.49 -20.50 1.31
N LEU A 208 -16.35 -19.53 0.93
CA LEU A 208 -16.07 -18.09 1.02
C LEU A 208 -15.78 -17.64 2.45
N LEU A 209 -16.60 -18.08 3.42
CA LEU A 209 -16.41 -17.70 4.84
C LEU A 209 -15.03 -18.11 5.37
N SER A 210 -14.55 -19.30 4.96
CA SER A 210 -13.20 -19.75 5.32
C SER A 210 -12.12 -18.88 4.66
N ALA A 211 -12.33 -18.47 3.41
CA ALA A 211 -11.37 -17.58 2.73
C ALA A 211 -11.29 -16.20 3.40
N LEU A 212 -12.44 -15.63 3.76
CA LEU A 212 -12.52 -14.36 4.47
C LEU A 212 -11.90 -14.45 5.87
N ARG A 213 -12.20 -15.53 6.62
CA ARG A 213 -11.60 -15.76 7.94
C ARG A 213 -10.08 -15.89 7.86
N ASP A 214 -9.57 -16.67 6.91
CA ASP A 214 -8.14 -16.89 6.75
C ASP A 214 -7.42 -15.57 6.34
N ALA A 215 -8.03 -14.77 5.46
CA ALA A 215 -7.54 -13.45 5.07
C ALA A 215 -7.54 -12.46 6.24
N LEU A 216 -8.65 -12.36 6.97
CA LEU A 216 -8.79 -11.45 8.11
C LEU A 216 -7.83 -11.82 9.24
N ALA A 217 -7.74 -13.12 9.58
CA ALA A 217 -6.82 -13.59 10.61
C ALA A 217 -5.35 -13.34 10.22
N GLY A 218 -4.99 -13.59 8.95
CA GLY A 218 -3.66 -13.30 8.42
C GLY A 218 -3.33 -11.81 8.48
N TRP A 219 -4.26 -10.96 8.04
CA TRP A 219 -4.12 -9.51 8.09
C TRP A 219 -3.94 -8.99 9.53
N LEU A 220 -4.77 -9.41 10.46
CA LEU A 220 -4.63 -9.04 11.87
C LEU A 220 -3.27 -9.47 12.44
N MET A 221 -2.84 -10.71 12.19
CA MET A 221 -1.58 -11.22 12.73
C MET A 221 -0.35 -10.55 12.12
N VAL A 222 -0.37 -10.19 10.84
CA VAL A 222 0.79 -9.54 10.20
C VAL A 222 0.92 -8.08 10.61
N THR A 223 -0.20 -7.38 10.88
CA THR A 223 -0.22 -5.94 11.19
C THR A 223 0.74 -5.53 12.31
N PRO A 224 0.72 -6.12 13.53
CA PRO A 224 1.64 -5.71 14.60
C PRO A 224 3.11 -5.97 14.24
N VAL A 225 3.39 -7.02 13.46
CA VAL A 225 4.78 -7.34 13.06
C VAL A 225 5.29 -6.32 12.05
N VAL A 226 4.47 -5.94 11.05
CA VAL A 226 4.83 -4.90 10.07
C VAL A 226 5.01 -3.54 10.76
N MET A 227 4.10 -3.17 11.67
CA MET A 227 4.21 -1.91 12.43
C MET A 227 5.48 -1.87 13.29
N LEU A 228 5.79 -2.98 13.99
CA LEU A 228 7.01 -3.09 14.77
C LEU A 228 8.26 -3.00 13.89
N THR A 229 8.24 -3.67 12.72
CA THR A 229 9.37 -3.63 11.78
C THR A 229 9.60 -2.23 11.24
N GLY A 230 8.56 -1.51 10.84
CA GLY A 230 8.66 -0.12 10.41
C GLY A 230 9.17 0.80 11.52
N TRP A 231 8.65 0.66 12.74
CA TRP A 231 9.11 1.41 13.90
C TRP A 231 10.59 1.16 14.20
N LEU A 232 11.02 -0.10 14.19
CA LEU A 232 12.43 -0.46 14.42
C LEU A 232 13.33 0.11 13.32
N LEU A 233 12.91 0.05 12.06
CA LEU A 233 13.66 0.59 10.93
C LEU A 233 13.93 2.10 11.15
N VAL A 234 12.89 2.88 11.44
CA VAL A 234 13.02 4.32 11.69
C VAL A 234 13.90 4.60 12.90
N ARG A 235 13.82 3.77 13.96
CA ARG A 235 14.64 3.94 15.17
C ARG A 235 16.11 3.60 14.98
N LEU A 236 16.42 2.61 14.14
CA LEU A 236 17.80 2.10 13.98
C LEU A 236 18.55 2.76 12.81
N VAL A 237 17.84 3.09 11.76
CA VAL A 237 18.43 3.59 10.50
C VAL A 237 18.10 5.08 10.29
N GLY A 238 17.11 5.61 10.99
CA GLY A 238 16.49 6.91 10.70
C GLY A 238 15.38 6.78 9.66
N ASP A 239 14.89 7.93 9.19
CA ASP A 239 13.94 7.92 8.07
C ASP A 239 14.68 7.56 6.77
N PRO A 240 14.45 6.37 6.20
CA PRO A 240 15.19 5.94 5.01
C PRO A 240 14.74 6.67 3.74
N GLY A 241 13.81 7.61 3.86
CA GLY A 241 13.20 8.29 2.72
C GLY A 241 12.40 7.34 1.83
N GLY A 242 11.83 7.88 0.77
CA GLY A 242 11.03 7.14 -0.20
C GLY A 242 9.55 7.24 0.11
N SER A 243 8.91 8.27 -0.40
CA SER A 243 7.45 8.32 -0.46
C SER A 243 6.99 7.40 -1.58
N ASN A 244 5.99 6.59 -1.31
CA ASN A 244 5.27 5.88 -2.36
C ASN A 244 4.53 6.93 -3.21
N PRO A 245 4.81 7.07 -4.53
CA PRO A 245 4.16 8.09 -5.37
C PRO A 245 2.63 8.04 -5.33
N LEU A 246 2.05 6.85 -5.10
CA LEU A 246 0.62 6.67 -4.93
C LEU A 246 0.09 7.40 -3.68
N LEU A 247 0.89 7.43 -2.61
CA LEU A 247 0.56 8.13 -1.36
C LEU A 247 0.34 9.63 -1.61
N GLU A 248 1.27 10.27 -2.31
CA GLU A 248 1.20 11.69 -2.64
C GLU A 248 -0.01 12.00 -3.51
N LEU A 249 -0.31 11.15 -4.50
CA LEU A 249 -1.48 11.30 -5.35
C LEU A 249 -2.78 11.19 -4.58
N VAL A 250 -2.88 10.27 -3.62
CA VAL A 250 -4.08 10.10 -2.79
C VAL A 250 -4.26 11.29 -1.84
N LEU A 251 -3.20 11.71 -1.16
CA LEU A 251 -3.25 12.84 -0.23
C LEU A 251 -3.52 14.17 -0.94
N GLY A 252 -2.99 14.34 -2.16
CA GLY A 252 -3.17 15.55 -2.97
C GLY A 252 -4.48 15.61 -3.75
N SER A 253 -5.24 14.51 -3.82
CA SER A 253 -6.45 14.44 -4.64
C SER A 253 -7.73 14.57 -3.81
N ARG A 254 -8.67 15.39 -4.30
CA ARG A 254 -10.05 15.45 -3.81
C ARG A 254 -11.08 15.05 -4.88
N ASP A 255 -10.61 14.66 -6.07
CA ASP A 255 -11.48 14.23 -7.16
C ASP A 255 -11.94 12.77 -6.94
N PRO A 256 -13.27 12.52 -6.81
CA PRO A 256 -13.76 11.18 -6.50
C PRO A 256 -13.44 10.14 -7.57
N LEU A 257 -13.37 10.56 -8.86
CA LEU A 257 -13.03 9.64 -9.96
C LEU A 257 -11.55 9.26 -9.91
N ALA A 258 -10.67 10.22 -9.68
CA ALA A 258 -9.24 9.95 -9.51
C ALA A 258 -9.00 9.01 -8.32
N LEU A 259 -9.60 9.28 -7.17
CA LEU A 259 -9.51 8.42 -5.99
C LEU A 259 -10.07 7.02 -6.24
N ALA A 260 -11.19 6.90 -6.97
CA ALA A 260 -11.75 5.60 -7.33
C ALA A 260 -10.82 4.78 -8.24
N LEU A 261 -10.16 5.41 -9.22
CA LEU A 261 -9.19 4.76 -10.10
C LEU A 261 -7.93 4.31 -9.33
N LEU A 262 -7.42 5.16 -8.44
CA LEU A 262 -6.30 4.83 -7.58
C LEU A 262 -6.64 3.67 -6.63
N ALA A 263 -7.84 3.71 -6.01
CA ALA A 263 -8.33 2.64 -5.15
C ALA A 263 -8.52 1.32 -5.93
N LEU A 264 -9.11 1.36 -7.12
CA LEU A 264 -9.27 0.18 -7.99
C LEU A 264 -7.91 -0.45 -8.28
N THR A 265 -6.93 0.38 -8.64
CA THR A 265 -5.58 -0.12 -8.94
C THR A 265 -4.92 -0.72 -7.70
N ALA A 266 -4.88 0.01 -6.60
CA ALA A 266 -4.17 -0.42 -5.40
C ALA A 266 -4.85 -1.58 -4.66
N VAL A 267 -6.20 -1.57 -4.58
CA VAL A 267 -6.95 -2.52 -3.74
C VAL A 267 -7.37 -3.77 -4.50
N VAL A 268 -7.52 -3.69 -5.81
CA VAL A 268 -8.03 -4.81 -6.61
C VAL A 268 -7.01 -5.30 -7.62
N LEU A 269 -6.56 -4.43 -8.55
CA LEU A 269 -5.71 -4.87 -9.65
C LEU A 269 -4.33 -5.32 -9.18
N ALA A 270 -3.70 -4.56 -8.27
CA ALA A 270 -2.39 -4.88 -7.74
C ALA A 270 -2.40 -6.21 -6.95
N PRO A 271 -3.27 -6.42 -5.95
CA PRO A 271 -3.34 -7.70 -5.25
C PRO A 271 -3.64 -8.88 -6.17
N LEU A 272 -4.52 -8.75 -7.15
CA LEU A 272 -4.83 -9.82 -8.10
C LEU A 272 -3.59 -10.22 -8.92
N PHE A 273 -2.88 -9.24 -9.46
CA PHE A 273 -1.69 -9.48 -10.25
C PHE A 273 -0.54 -10.03 -9.40
N GLU A 274 -0.20 -9.34 -8.33
CA GLU A 274 0.96 -9.65 -7.51
C GLU A 274 0.82 -11.00 -6.81
N GLU A 275 -0.34 -11.30 -6.23
CA GLU A 275 -0.55 -12.61 -5.62
C GLU A 275 -0.56 -13.74 -6.67
N THR A 276 -1.02 -13.47 -7.89
CA THR A 276 -0.93 -14.44 -8.99
C THR A 276 0.53 -14.80 -9.29
N ILE A 277 1.40 -13.80 -9.41
CA ILE A 277 2.84 -14.02 -9.69
C ILE A 277 3.54 -14.63 -8.47
N PHE A 278 3.44 -13.97 -7.31
CA PHE A 278 4.25 -14.31 -6.14
C PHE A 278 3.70 -15.52 -5.37
N ARG A 279 2.37 -15.65 -5.16
CA ARG A 279 1.77 -16.72 -4.34
C ARG A 279 1.14 -17.81 -5.19
N GLY A 280 0.73 -17.49 -6.40
CA GLY A 280 0.20 -18.46 -7.35
C GLY A 280 1.31 -19.28 -8.01
N ALA A 281 2.37 -18.64 -8.49
CA ALA A 281 3.44 -19.28 -9.24
C ALA A 281 4.73 -19.41 -8.42
N LEU A 282 5.36 -18.31 -8.04
CA LEU A 282 6.70 -18.27 -7.45
C LEU A 282 6.79 -19.06 -6.13
N LEU A 283 5.94 -18.77 -5.16
CA LEU A 283 5.97 -19.40 -3.84
C LEU A 283 5.82 -20.93 -3.90
N PRO A 284 4.83 -21.52 -4.60
CA PRO A 284 4.74 -22.97 -4.70
C PRO A 284 5.99 -23.60 -5.32
N VAL A 285 6.54 -23.03 -6.39
CA VAL A 285 7.77 -23.53 -7.04
C VAL A 285 8.95 -23.49 -6.08
N LEU A 286 9.16 -22.40 -5.37
CA LEU A 286 10.21 -22.27 -4.35
C LEU A 286 10.00 -23.26 -3.21
N ALA A 287 8.77 -23.38 -2.70
CA ALA A 287 8.47 -24.23 -1.56
C ALA A 287 8.59 -25.74 -1.90
N MET A 288 8.25 -26.16 -3.11
CA MET A 288 8.46 -27.53 -3.57
C MET A 288 9.96 -27.88 -3.75
N ARG A 289 10.80 -26.89 -4.07
CA ARG A 289 12.24 -27.10 -4.30
C ARG A 289 13.10 -26.94 -3.05
N LEU A 290 12.78 -25.94 -2.21
CA LEU A 290 13.60 -25.52 -1.07
C LEU A 290 12.97 -25.88 0.27
N GLY A 291 11.72 -26.33 0.27
CA GLY A 291 10.90 -26.50 1.47
C GLY A 291 9.99 -25.28 1.75
N PRO A 292 8.92 -25.49 2.54
CA PRO A 292 7.90 -24.44 2.78
C PRO A 292 8.45 -23.17 3.41
N LEU A 293 9.29 -23.26 4.45
CA LEU A 293 9.80 -22.09 5.16
C LEU A 293 10.77 -21.25 4.32
N PRO A 294 11.84 -21.83 3.71
CA PRO A 294 12.69 -21.07 2.80
C PRO A 294 11.93 -20.49 1.61
N GLY A 295 10.97 -21.22 1.06
CA GLY A 295 10.11 -20.76 -0.02
C GLY A 295 9.32 -19.52 0.35
N VAL A 296 8.69 -19.50 1.52
CA VAL A 296 7.94 -18.32 2.05
C VAL A 296 8.87 -17.13 2.25
N LEU A 297 10.01 -17.32 2.90
CA LEU A 297 10.96 -16.24 3.18
C LEU A 297 11.50 -15.62 1.89
N LEU A 298 11.92 -16.46 0.94
CA LEU A 298 12.45 -15.99 -0.34
C LEU A 298 11.37 -15.31 -1.20
N SER A 299 10.17 -15.88 -1.26
CA SER A 299 9.04 -15.25 -1.96
C SER A 299 8.64 -13.91 -1.35
N GLY A 300 8.68 -13.79 -0.02
CA GLY A 300 8.41 -12.53 0.68
C GLY A 300 9.47 -11.47 0.42
N LEU A 301 10.75 -11.86 0.41
CA LEU A 301 11.86 -10.96 0.11
C LEU A 301 11.81 -10.49 -1.35
N LEU A 302 11.58 -11.39 -2.31
CA LEU A 302 11.48 -11.03 -3.74
C LEU A 302 10.28 -10.14 -4.01
N PHE A 303 9.17 -10.35 -3.30
CA PHE A 303 8.00 -9.45 -3.33
C PHE A 303 8.37 -8.03 -2.87
N ALA A 304 9.07 -7.90 -1.77
CA ALA A 304 9.51 -6.60 -1.27
C ALA A 304 10.51 -5.91 -2.20
N MET A 305 11.47 -6.66 -2.73
CA MET A 305 12.46 -6.13 -3.70
C MET A 305 11.81 -5.61 -4.99
N ALA A 306 10.70 -6.21 -5.41
CA ALA A 306 9.97 -5.77 -6.60
C ALA A 306 9.36 -4.37 -6.47
N HIS A 307 9.21 -3.84 -5.25
CA HIS A 307 8.72 -2.48 -4.99
C HIS A 307 9.80 -1.40 -5.11
N ILE A 308 11.07 -1.78 -5.22
CA ILE A 308 12.24 -0.88 -5.46
C ILE A 308 12.30 0.27 -4.43
N SER A 309 11.86 0.02 -3.21
CA SER A 309 11.88 0.99 -2.10
C SER A 309 12.69 0.41 -0.93
N VAL A 310 13.81 1.06 -0.59
CA VAL A 310 14.68 0.63 0.52
C VAL A 310 13.96 0.78 1.85
N GLY A 311 13.21 1.87 2.04
CA GLY A 311 12.47 2.14 3.27
C GLY A 311 11.31 1.15 3.51
N GLU A 312 10.75 0.59 2.45
CA GLU A 312 9.66 -0.37 2.54
C GLU A 312 10.15 -1.83 2.51
N LEU A 313 11.43 -2.08 2.24
CA LEU A 313 11.96 -3.44 2.04
C LEU A 313 11.67 -4.37 3.23
N ALA A 314 11.96 -3.95 4.44
CA ALA A 314 11.76 -4.79 5.62
C ALA A 314 10.26 -4.97 5.96
N PRO A 315 9.43 -3.90 6.05
CA PRO A 315 7.99 -4.03 6.25
C PRO A 315 7.28 -4.87 5.18
N LEU A 316 7.62 -4.67 3.89
CA LEU A 316 7.04 -5.44 2.78
C LEU A 316 7.52 -6.89 2.77
N THR A 317 8.74 -7.18 3.21
CA THR A 317 9.19 -8.57 3.39
C THR A 317 8.32 -9.28 4.44
N VAL A 318 8.05 -8.64 5.56
CA VAL A 318 7.18 -9.20 6.62
C VAL A 318 5.76 -9.41 6.10
N LEU A 319 5.18 -8.42 5.41
CA LEU A 319 3.87 -8.56 4.77
C LEU A 319 3.89 -9.71 3.77
N GLY A 320 4.93 -9.78 2.94
CA GLY A 320 5.13 -10.83 1.95
C GLY A 320 5.20 -12.23 2.55
N VAL A 321 5.89 -12.38 3.67
CA VAL A 321 5.93 -13.62 4.45
C VAL A 321 4.54 -13.96 4.99
N GLY A 322 3.81 -13.00 5.57
CA GLY A 322 2.44 -13.19 6.05
C GLY A 322 1.49 -13.69 4.97
N LEU A 323 1.51 -13.07 3.79
CA LEU A 323 0.73 -13.48 2.61
C LEU A 323 1.09 -14.90 2.16
N GLY A 324 2.39 -15.22 2.15
CA GLY A 324 2.90 -16.57 1.85
C GLY A 324 2.42 -17.63 2.85
N LEU A 325 2.44 -17.31 4.14
CA LEU A 325 1.93 -18.21 5.19
C LEU A 325 0.42 -18.48 5.03
N VAL A 326 -0.38 -17.45 4.74
CA VAL A 326 -1.81 -17.61 4.46
C VAL A 326 -2.04 -18.46 3.22
N ARG A 327 -1.24 -18.27 2.17
CA ARG A 327 -1.29 -19.09 0.94
C ARG A 327 -1.04 -20.58 1.23
N LEU A 328 0.04 -20.90 1.93
CA LEU A 328 0.39 -22.28 2.24
C LEU A 328 -0.61 -22.91 3.22
N ARG A 329 -0.98 -22.17 4.27
CA ARG A 329 -1.93 -22.64 5.28
C ARG A 329 -3.31 -22.97 4.71
N SER A 330 -3.81 -22.14 3.79
CA SER A 330 -5.13 -22.32 3.19
C SER A 330 -5.14 -23.29 2.00
N GLY A 331 -4.00 -23.55 1.38
CA GLY A 331 -3.88 -24.28 0.12
C GLY A 331 -4.65 -23.63 -1.04
N ARG A 332 -4.90 -22.31 -0.96
CA ARG A 332 -5.72 -21.56 -1.93
C ARG A 332 -5.14 -20.16 -2.16
N LEU A 333 -5.27 -19.63 -3.38
CA LEU A 333 -4.76 -18.30 -3.72
C LEU A 333 -5.64 -17.17 -3.18
N TRP A 334 -6.96 -17.31 -3.22
CA TRP A 334 -7.90 -16.26 -2.84
C TRP A 334 -7.72 -15.67 -1.43
N PRO A 335 -7.43 -16.46 -0.37
CA PRO A 335 -7.18 -15.86 0.95
C PRO A 335 -6.02 -14.86 0.96
N SER A 336 -4.94 -15.11 0.20
CA SER A 336 -3.83 -14.16 0.09
C SER A 336 -4.23 -12.92 -0.71
N VAL A 337 -4.96 -13.08 -1.82
CA VAL A 337 -5.51 -11.94 -2.60
C VAL A 337 -6.41 -11.06 -1.73
N LEU A 338 -7.33 -11.67 -0.97
CA LEU A 338 -8.24 -10.95 -0.07
C LEU A 338 -7.48 -10.27 1.07
N MET A 339 -6.49 -10.93 1.66
CA MET A 339 -5.65 -10.35 2.71
C MET A 339 -4.86 -9.14 2.19
N HIS A 340 -4.27 -9.25 1.00
CA HIS A 340 -3.51 -8.18 0.37
C HIS A 340 -4.43 -7.00 -0.01
N GLY A 341 -5.56 -7.28 -0.64
CA GLY A 341 -6.57 -6.26 -0.94
C GLY A 341 -7.09 -5.55 0.33
N LEU A 342 -7.30 -6.29 1.43
CA LEU A 342 -7.68 -5.73 2.71
C LEU A 342 -6.58 -4.83 3.30
N TRP A 343 -5.31 -5.26 3.22
CA TRP A 343 -4.17 -4.45 3.64
C TRP A 343 -4.15 -3.11 2.89
N ASN A 344 -4.21 -3.16 1.57
CA ASN A 344 -4.19 -1.95 0.74
C ASN A 344 -5.43 -1.08 0.93
N ALA A 345 -6.61 -1.69 1.10
CA ALA A 345 -7.85 -0.95 1.36
C ALA A 345 -7.81 -0.18 2.68
N VAL A 346 -7.34 -0.83 3.76
CA VAL A 346 -7.23 -0.19 5.07
C VAL A 346 -6.18 0.91 5.05
N THR A 347 -5.04 0.68 4.39
CA THR A 347 -4.00 1.72 4.20
C THR A 347 -4.57 2.90 3.40
N PHE A 348 -5.24 2.64 2.28
CA PHE A 348 -5.87 3.68 1.44
C PHE A 348 -6.92 4.48 2.22
N LEU A 349 -7.79 3.80 2.96
CA LEU A 349 -8.79 4.46 3.80
C LEU A 349 -8.14 5.30 4.91
N ASN A 350 -7.06 4.81 5.52
CA ASN A 350 -6.34 5.58 6.54
C ASN A 350 -5.75 6.86 5.97
N LEU A 351 -5.25 6.83 4.72
CA LEU A 351 -4.78 8.04 4.02
C LEU A 351 -5.91 9.05 3.76
N LEU A 352 -7.10 8.59 3.43
CA LEU A 352 -8.27 9.46 3.24
C LEU A 352 -8.76 10.10 4.55
N LEU A 353 -8.36 9.55 5.70
CA LEU A 353 -8.68 10.13 7.01
C LEU A 353 -7.68 11.23 7.43
N LEU A 354 -6.50 11.25 6.88
CA LEU A 354 -5.49 12.30 7.09
C LEU A 354 -5.78 13.52 6.23
#